data_040181617ce3d8e7330c0b21fa1b3b3d
#
_entry.id   040181617ce3d8e7330c0b21fa1b3b3d
#
_cell.length_a   1.000
_cell.length_b   1.000
_cell.length_c   1.000
_cell.angle_alpha   90.00
_cell.angle_beta   90.00
_cell.angle_gamma   90.00
#
_symmetry.space_group_name_H-M   'P 1'
#
loop_
_entity.id
_entity.type
_entity.pdbx_description
1 polymer ?
#
loop_
_entity_poly.entity_id
_entity_poly.type
_entity_poly.pdbx_seq_one_letter_code
_entity_poly.pdbx_strand_id
1 'polypeptide(L)'
;AVTHISDTSVSELYNVSLVYGRFCELAAHRIGGVSEDDAFIAGLFSRLDAIMDIPMDALLEQIYVSKEVKKALLNREGVPGALVRLCEAFECADWPQVVSVAQELDLTERDIIDMTHEAVKWGDTII
;
A
#
# COMPACT_ATOMS: atom_id res chain seq x y z
N ALA A 1 12.39 20.28 -20.26
CA ALA A 1 12.21 20.63 -18.85
C ALA A 1 10.92 20.02 -18.29
N VAL A 2 9.80 20.21 -19.00
CA VAL A 2 8.51 19.65 -18.58
C VAL A 2 8.56 18.13 -18.55
N THR A 3 9.13 17.54 -19.60
CA THR A 3 9.27 16.08 -19.70
C THR A 3 10.13 15.53 -18.55
N HIS A 4 11.20 16.24 -18.24
CA HIS A 4 12.09 15.85 -17.14
C HIS A 4 11.36 15.88 -15.79
N ILE A 5 10.56 16.91 -15.54
CA ILE A 5 9.76 17.03 -14.33
C ILE A 5 8.73 15.89 -14.25
N SER A 6 8.08 15.57 -15.37
CA SER A 6 7.13 14.47 -15.43
C SER A 6 7.78 13.13 -15.09
N ASP A 7 8.97 12.88 -15.62
CA ASP A 7 9.72 11.65 -15.34
C ASP A 7 10.06 11.53 -13.86
N THR A 8 10.48 12.62 -13.24
CA THR A 8 10.77 12.66 -11.80
C THR A 8 9.52 12.35 -11.00
N SER A 9 8.38 12.96 -11.35
CA SER A 9 7.12 12.72 -10.65
C SER A 9 6.66 11.27 -10.76
N VAL A 10 6.81 10.68 -11.95
CA VAL A 10 6.46 9.27 -12.16
C VAL A 10 7.35 8.36 -11.32
N SER A 11 8.66 8.63 -11.29
CA SER A 11 9.60 7.85 -10.46
C SER A 11 9.24 7.93 -8.98
N GLU A 12 8.86 9.10 -8.50
CA GLU A 12 8.44 9.28 -7.10
C GLU A 12 7.17 8.49 -6.80
N LEU A 13 6.20 8.47 -7.72
CA LEU A 13 4.97 7.71 -7.55
C LEU A 13 5.24 6.21 -7.49
N TYR A 14 6.13 5.70 -8.34
CA TYR A 14 6.53 4.30 -8.31
C TYR A 14 7.24 3.96 -7.00
N ASN A 15 8.10 4.84 -6.51
CA ASN A 15 8.77 4.62 -5.23
C ASN A 15 7.77 4.54 -4.08
N VAL A 16 6.79 5.44 -4.05
CA VAL A 16 5.73 5.44 -3.03
C VAL A 16 4.93 4.14 -3.09
N SER A 17 4.61 3.67 -4.29
CA SER A 17 3.88 2.40 -4.47
C SER A 17 4.66 1.22 -3.90
N LEU A 18 5.96 1.16 -4.17
CA LEU A 18 6.82 0.11 -3.64
C LEU A 18 6.91 0.16 -2.11
N VAL A 19 7.02 1.37 -1.56
CA VAL A 19 7.05 1.55 -0.10
C VAL A 19 5.75 1.07 0.53
N TYR A 20 4.60 1.40 -0.06
CA TYR A 20 3.31 0.93 0.45
C TYR A 20 3.22 -0.59 0.38
N GLY A 21 3.68 -1.19 -0.72
CA GLY A 21 3.70 -2.65 -0.84
C GLY A 21 4.55 -3.28 0.25
N ARG A 22 5.75 -2.76 0.46
CA ARG A 22 6.65 -3.29 1.49
C ARG A 22 6.09 -3.12 2.89
N PHE A 23 5.50 -1.96 3.17
CA PHE A 23 4.85 -1.71 4.46
C PHE A 23 3.76 -2.75 4.73
N CYS A 24 2.91 -2.99 3.74
CA CYS A 24 1.82 -3.97 3.88
C CYS A 24 2.36 -5.38 4.08
N GLU A 25 3.43 -5.75 3.38
CA GLU A 25 4.09 -7.04 3.52
C GLU A 25 4.61 -7.22 4.94
N LEU A 26 5.30 -6.21 5.47
CA LEU A 26 5.84 -6.24 6.84
C LEU A 26 4.73 -6.33 7.87
N ALA A 27 3.64 -5.60 7.66
CA ALA A 27 2.48 -5.64 8.55
C ALA A 27 1.83 -7.01 8.54
N ALA A 28 1.67 -7.62 7.36
CA ALA A 28 1.10 -8.96 7.24
C ALA A 28 1.95 -9.99 8.00
N HIS A 29 3.26 -9.86 7.92
CA HIS A 29 4.17 -10.73 8.65
C HIS A 29 3.97 -10.62 10.16
N ARG A 30 3.82 -9.40 10.67
CA ARG A 30 3.57 -9.17 12.11
C ARG A 30 2.23 -9.69 12.56
N ILE A 31 1.20 -9.47 11.75
CA ILE A 31 -0.17 -9.89 12.07
C ILE A 31 -0.25 -11.42 12.07
N GLY A 32 0.38 -12.06 11.09
CA GLY A 32 0.33 -13.51 10.94
C GLY A 32 -0.99 -13.98 10.36
N GLY A 33 -1.00 -15.16 9.75
CA GLY A 33 -2.21 -15.76 9.23
C GLY A 33 -2.76 -15.12 7.96
N VAL A 34 -2.03 -14.21 7.34
CA VAL A 34 -2.43 -13.55 6.10
C VAL A 34 -1.25 -13.61 5.12
N SER A 35 -1.55 -13.72 3.83
CA SER A 35 -0.52 -13.81 2.80
C SER A 35 0.27 -12.51 2.71
N GLU A 36 1.58 -12.59 2.91
CA GLU A 36 2.47 -11.44 2.77
C GLU A 36 2.52 -10.97 1.32
N ASP A 37 2.48 -11.92 0.37
CA ASP A 37 2.47 -11.59 -1.06
C ASP A 37 1.21 -10.84 -1.45
N ASP A 38 0.05 -11.28 -0.97
CA ASP A 38 -1.22 -10.59 -1.24
C ASP A 38 -1.21 -9.19 -0.65
N ALA A 39 -0.68 -9.04 0.56
CA ALA A 39 -0.58 -7.73 1.21
C ALA A 39 0.35 -6.80 0.43
N PHE A 40 1.49 -7.30 -0.03
CA PHE A 40 2.42 -6.53 -0.86
C PHE A 40 1.73 -6.05 -2.14
N ILE A 41 1.06 -6.95 -2.84
CA ILE A 41 0.40 -6.64 -4.11
C ILE A 41 -0.73 -5.62 -3.87
N ALA A 42 -1.52 -5.80 -2.82
CA ALA A 42 -2.59 -4.86 -2.50
C ALA A 42 -2.04 -3.46 -2.23
N GLY A 43 -0.99 -3.35 -1.43
CA GLY A 43 -0.35 -2.07 -1.15
C GLY A 43 0.25 -1.41 -2.39
N LEU A 44 0.95 -2.21 -3.20
CA LEU A 44 1.56 -1.73 -4.44
C LEU A 44 0.48 -1.23 -5.42
N PHE A 45 -0.53 -2.05 -5.66
CA PHE A 45 -1.56 -1.74 -6.66
C PHE A 45 -2.55 -0.68 -6.21
N SER A 46 -2.64 -0.41 -4.91
CA SER A 46 -3.53 0.64 -4.40
C SER A 46 -3.22 2.02 -4.99
N ARG A 47 -2.02 2.20 -5.54
CA ARG A 47 -1.59 3.45 -6.15
C ARG A 47 -1.51 3.41 -7.68
N LEU A 48 -1.63 2.22 -8.27
CA LEU A 48 -1.44 2.07 -9.73
C LEU A 48 -2.51 2.75 -10.55
N ASP A 49 -3.74 2.81 -10.06
CA ASP A 49 -4.82 3.49 -10.77
C ASP A 49 -4.48 4.97 -11.00
N ALA A 50 -3.90 5.62 -10.01
CA ALA A 50 -3.46 7.01 -10.13
C ALA A 50 -2.27 7.16 -11.07
N ILE A 51 -1.30 6.23 -10.98
CA ILE A 51 -0.10 6.28 -11.83
C ILE A 51 -0.43 6.05 -13.29
N MET A 52 -1.29 5.08 -13.57
CA MET A 52 -1.66 4.68 -14.92
C MET A 52 -2.86 5.44 -15.48
N ASP A 53 -3.51 6.23 -14.63
CA ASP A 53 -4.72 6.98 -14.98
C ASP A 53 -5.83 6.06 -15.51
N ILE A 54 -6.01 4.93 -14.84
CA ILE A 54 -7.02 3.92 -15.17
C ILE A 54 -7.83 3.63 -13.92
N PRO A 55 -9.18 3.58 -14.00
CA PRO A 55 -9.99 3.19 -12.83
C PRO A 55 -9.59 1.80 -12.32
N MET A 56 -9.65 1.61 -11.00
CA MET A 56 -9.20 0.37 -10.37
C MET A 56 -9.92 -0.87 -10.92
N ASP A 57 -11.23 -0.80 -11.12
CA ASP A 57 -12.00 -1.92 -11.65
C ASP A 57 -11.54 -2.32 -13.05
N ALA A 58 -11.27 -1.33 -13.92
CA ALA A 58 -10.75 -1.59 -15.26
C ALA A 58 -9.34 -2.17 -15.21
N LEU A 59 -8.50 -1.67 -14.31
CA LEU A 59 -7.14 -2.17 -14.12
C LEU A 59 -7.16 -3.65 -13.71
N LEU A 60 -8.02 -4.01 -12.77
CA LEU A 60 -8.11 -5.37 -12.25
C LEU A 60 -8.66 -6.38 -13.27
N GLU A 61 -9.32 -5.90 -14.32
CA GLU A 61 -9.74 -6.77 -15.43
C GLU A 61 -8.57 -7.16 -16.32
N GLN A 62 -7.51 -6.36 -16.32
CA GLN A 62 -6.36 -6.57 -17.19
C GLN A 62 -5.23 -7.35 -16.53
N ILE A 63 -5.26 -7.51 -15.22
CA ILE A 63 -4.20 -8.18 -14.47
C ILE A 63 -4.80 -9.33 -13.67
N TYR A 64 -3.98 -10.35 -13.43
CA TYR A 64 -4.39 -11.51 -12.67
C TYR A 64 -3.92 -11.37 -11.22
N VAL A 65 -4.86 -11.24 -10.31
CA VAL A 65 -4.58 -11.15 -8.87
C VAL A 65 -5.52 -12.08 -8.11
N SER A 66 -5.17 -12.40 -6.87
CA SER A 66 -5.99 -13.25 -6.03
C SER A 66 -7.33 -12.60 -5.69
N LYS A 67 -8.26 -13.41 -5.24
CA LYS A 67 -9.57 -12.96 -4.79
C LYS A 67 -9.44 -11.97 -3.64
N GLU A 68 -8.54 -12.26 -2.71
CA GLU A 68 -8.29 -11.43 -1.54
C GLU A 68 -7.76 -10.05 -1.94
N VAL A 69 -6.87 -10.01 -2.93
CA VAL A 69 -6.36 -8.75 -3.47
C VAL A 69 -7.46 -7.95 -4.14
N LYS A 70 -8.30 -8.60 -4.95
CA LYS A 70 -9.44 -7.92 -5.59
C LYS A 70 -10.39 -7.31 -4.56
N LYS A 71 -10.75 -8.06 -3.55
CA LYS A 71 -11.61 -7.57 -2.46
C LYS A 71 -10.98 -6.40 -1.72
N ALA A 72 -9.68 -6.49 -1.48
CA ALA A 72 -8.95 -5.42 -0.80
C ALA A 72 -8.97 -4.13 -1.62
N LEU A 73 -8.73 -4.24 -2.92
CA LEU A 73 -8.60 -3.06 -3.79
C LEU A 73 -9.94 -2.46 -4.18
N LEU A 74 -10.96 -3.28 -4.37
CA LEU A 74 -12.29 -2.79 -4.77
C LEU A 74 -13.14 -2.36 -3.57
N ASN A 75 -13.09 -3.10 -2.48
CA ASN A 75 -14.00 -2.90 -1.34
C ASN A 75 -13.29 -2.68 -0.01
N ARG A 76 -11.98 -2.70 0.03
CA ARG A 76 -11.18 -2.57 1.26
C ARG A 76 -11.51 -3.65 2.29
N GLU A 77 -11.82 -4.85 1.82
CA GLU A 77 -12.17 -5.99 2.68
C GLU A 77 -10.94 -6.79 3.09
N GLY A 78 -11.04 -7.47 4.22
CA GLY A 78 -10.00 -8.34 4.75
C GLY A 78 -8.82 -7.57 5.33
N VAL A 79 -7.81 -8.30 5.78
CA VAL A 79 -6.58 -7.68 6.32
C VAL A 79 -5.85 -6.88 5.26
N PRO A 80 -5.66 -7.38 4.01
CA PRO A 80 -5.04 -6.55 2.98
C PRO A 80 -5.82 -5.26 2.71
N GLY A 81 -7.16 -5.32 2.74
CA GLY A 81 -7.99 -4.12 2.58
C GLY A 81 -7.81 -3.12 3.71
N ALA A 82 -7.72 -3.62 4.94
CA ALA A 82 -7.46 -2.76 6.10
C ALA A 82 -6.08 -2.11 6.00
N LEU A 83 -5.08 -2.83 5.50
CA LEU A 83 -3.74 -2.29 5.30
C LEU A 83 -3.73 -1.20 4.23
N VAL A 84 -4.51 -1.36 3.17
CA VAL A 84 -4.68 -0.30 2.16
C VAL A 84 -5.33 0.94 2.79
N ARG A 85 -6.37 0.76 3.61
CA ARG A 85 -7.00 1.87 4.33
C ARG A 85 -6.01 2.60 5.23
N LEU A 86 -5.12 1.85 5.88
CA LEU A 86 -4.09 2.43 6.72
C LEU A 86 -3.14 3.31 5.91
N CYS A 87 -2.68 2.82 4.76
CA CYS A 87 -1.81 3.59 3.87
C CYS A 87 -2.51 4.86 3.36
N GLU A 88 -3.78 4.74 2.99
CA GLU A 88 -4.57 5.88 2.54
C GLU A 88 -4.73 6.93 3.63
N ALA A 89 -4.96 6.48 4.87
CA ALA A 89 -5.09 7.39 6.00
C ALA A 89 -3.80 8.14 6.28
N PHE A 90 -2.65 7.46 6.18
CA PHE A 90 -1.34 8.10 6.29
C PHE A 90 -1.16 9.17 5.23
N GLU A 91 -1.50 8.85 4.00
CA GLU A 91 -1.32 9.77 2.88
C GLU A 91 -2.15 11.03 3.04
N CYS A 92 -3.36 10.89 3.58
CA CYS A 92 -4.25 12.01 3.83
C CYS A 92 -4.01 12.69 5.17
N ALA A 93 -3.06 12.20 5.96
CA ALA A 93 -2.78 12.65 7.32
C ALA A 93 -4.03 12.59 8.21
N ASP A 94 -4.86 11.57 7.98
CA ASP A 94 -6.07 11.32 8.78
C ASP A 94 -5.69 10.47 9.99
N TRP A 95 -5.12 11.12 11.00
CA TRP A 95 -4.57 10.43 12.17
C TRP A 95 -5.62 9.66 12.97
N PRO A 96 -6.85 10.17 13.19
CA PRO A 96 -7.88 9.37 13.83
C PRO A 96 -8.14 8.04 13.12
N GLN A 97 -8.15 8.06 11.78
CA GLN A 97 -8.35 6.84 10.99
C GLN A 97 -7.14 5.91 11.11
N VAL A 98 -5.93 6.46 11.13
CA VAL A 98 -4.71 5.67 11.35
C VAL A 98 -4.81 4.89 12.67
N VAL A 99 -5.18 5.57 13.75
CA VAL A 99 -5.32 4.95 15.06
C VAL A 99 -6.40 3.88 15.03
N SER A 100 -7.56 4.18 14.44
CA SER A 100 -8.69 3.25 14.36
C SER A 100 -8.32 1.97 13.62
N VAL A 101 -7.69 2.08 12.45
CA VAL A 101 -7.31 0.92 11.66
C VAL A 101 -6.20 0.14 12.35
N ALA A 102 -5.24 0.82 12.95
CA ALA A 102 -4.16 0.16 13.70
C ALA A 102 -4.72 -0.69 14.83
N GLN A 103 -5.72 -0.18 15.56
CA GLN A 103 -6.39 -0.93 16.62
C GLN A 103 -7.12 -2.15 16.05
N GLU A 104 -7.79 -1.99 14.92
CA GLU A 104 -8.47 -3.08 14.23
C GLU A 104 -7.50 -4.20 13.87
N LEU A 105 -6.28 -3.85 13.48
CA LEU A 105 -5.24 -4.80 13.09
C LEU A 105 -4.34 -5.25 14.24
N ASP A 106 -4.58 -4.73 15.43
CA ASP A 106 -3.77 -5.02 16.63
C ASP A 106 -2.29 -4.62 16.40
N LEU A 107 -2.08 -3.51 15.73
CA LEU A 107 -0.75 -2.93 15.54
C LEU A 107 -0.56 -1.75 16.48
N THR A 108 0.60 -1.72 17.13
CA THR A 108 0.94 -0.61 18.03
C THR A 108 1.52 0.54 17.22
N GLU A 109 1.56 1.72 17.84
CA GLU A 109 2.21 2.88 17.24
C GLU A 109 3.68 2.56 16.91
N ARG A 110 4.34 1.85 17.81
CA ARG A 110 5.75 1.45 17.61
C ARG A 110 5.89 0.53 16.39
N ASP A 111 4.99 -0.43 16.23
CA ASP A 111 4.98 -1.32 15.08
C ASP A 111 4.91 -0.52 13.78
N ILE A 112 4.02 0.46 13.73
CA ILE A 112 3.81 1.29 12.54
C ILE A 112 5.04 2.12 12.23
N ILE A 113 5.66 2.72 13.26
CA ILE A 113 6.88 3.52 13.08
C ILE A 113 8.00 2.65 12.53
N ASP A 114 8.21 1.48 13.14
CA ASP A 114 9.30 0.58 12.74
C ASP A 114 9.09 0.07 11.31
N MET A 115 7.87 -0.33 10.98
CA MET A 115 7.54 -0.82 9.63
C MET A 115 7.66 0.27 8.57
N THR A 116 7.23 1.48 8.89
CA THR A 116 7.33 2.63 7.98
C THR A 116 8.81 2.92 7.69
N HIS A 117 9.62 2.98 8.74
CA HIS A 117 11.05 3.24 8.61
C HIS A 117 11.74 2.18 7.75
N GLU A 118 11.43 0.91 8.01
CA GLU A 118 12.00 -0.21 7.27
C GLU A 118 11.56 -0.20 5.81
N ALA A 119 10.29 0.09 5.54
CA ALA A 119 9.76 0.13 4.17
C ALA A 119 10.40 1.27 3.36
N VAL A 120 10.55 2.44 3.96
CA VAL A 120 11.17 3.59 3.29
C VAL A 120 12.64 3.29 3.00
N LYS A 121 13.34 2.71 3.95
CA LYS A 121 14.74 2.33 3.79
C LYS A 121 14.92 1.30 2.66
N TRP A 122 14.03 0.32 2.61
CA TRP A 122 14.01 -0.69 1.54
C TRP A 122 13.76 -0.03 0.18
N GLY A 123 12.80 0.90 0.11
CA GLY A 123 12.49 1.60 -1.14
C GLY A 123 13.67 2.38 -1.68
N ASP A 124 14.49 2.97 -0.80
CA ASP A 124 15.68 3.71 -1.20
C ASP A 124 16.73 2.79 -1.84
N THR A 125 16.75 1.50 -1.50
CA THR A 125 17.70 0.54 -2.10
C THR A 125 17.25 0.05 -3.47
N ILE A 126 15.96 0.13 -3.77
CA ILE A 126 15.40 -0.34 -5.03
C ILE A 126 15.59 0.69 -6.15
N ILE A 127 15.41 1.95 -5.82
CA ILE A 127 15.48 3.07 -6.76
C ILE A 127 16.68 3.96 -6.43
#